data_3a468ebc9a7c9911a099e7521573c126
#
_entry.id   3a468ebc9a7c9911a099e7521573c126
#
_cell.length_a   1.000
_cell.length_b   1.000
_cell.length_c   1.000
_cell.angle_alpha   90.00
_cell.angle_beta   90.00
_cell.angle_gamma   90.00
#
_symmetry.space_group_name_H-M   'P 1'
#
loop_
_entity.id
_entity.type
_entity.pdbx_description
1 polymer ?
#
loop_
_entity_poly.entity_id
_entity_poly.type
_entity_poly.pdbx_seq_one_letter_code
_entity_poly.pdbx_strand_id
1 'polypeptide(L)'
;LRELAFLNSSVMLVLNDSRGVEPTTVELVYDGGIEAFVNYLDRGKTPLFDPPVSAIGDSDGVSVEVALEWSDSYHETMLCFTNTIPQTDGGTHLAGFRAALTRTVNGYAASSGIAKREKVALSGDDAREGLTCVLSVKVPDPKFSSQTKDKLVSSEVRPIVDGVISDKLGQWFEENPREPLVLSSKVVEAAAAREAARKA
;
A
#
# COMPACT_ATOMS: atom_id res chain seq x y z
N LEU A 1 -9.54 -14.49 -9.48
CA LEU A 1 -8.42 -15.45 -9.57
C LEU A 1 -7.06 -14.73 -9.69
N ARG A 2 -6.95 -13.67 -10.53
CA ARG A 2 -5.67 -12.96 -10.71
C ARG A 2 -5.15 -12.39 -9.41
N GLU A 3 -5.96 -11.71 -8.61
CA GLU A 3 -5.58 -11.20 -7.29
C GLU A 3 -5.08 -12.31 -6.35
N LEU A 4 -5.78 -13.46 -6.34
CA LEU A 4 -5.35 -14.62 -5.56
C LEU A 4 -3.96 -15.14 -5.99
N ALA A 5 -3.66 -15.12 -7.29
CA ALA A 5 -2.34 -15.50 -7.78
C ALA A 5 -1.24 -14.53 -7.35
N PHE A 6 -1.50 -13.23 -7.34
CA PHE A 6 -0.57 -12.23 -6.80
C PHE A 6 -0.37 -12.37 -5.28
N LEU A 7 -1.44 -12.67 -4.54
CA LEU A 7 -1.39 -12.84 -3.08
C LEU A 7 -0.75 -14.16 -2.64
N ASN A 8 -0.53 -15.09 -3.57
CA ASN A 8 0.06 -16.41 -3.32
C ASN A 8 1.12 -16.72 -4.38
N SER A 9 2.26 -16.06 -4.30
CA SER A 9 3.33 -16.07 -5.32
C SER A 9 3.88 -17.45 -5.69
N SER A 10 3.71 -18.45 -4.83
CA SER A 10 4.16 -19.83 -5.08
C SER A 10 3.08 -20.73 -5.70
N VAL A 11 1.89 -20.19 -6.01
CA VAL A 11 0.74 -20.97 -6.50
C VAL A 11 0.42 -20.61 -7.94
N MET A 12 0.35 -21.61 -8.80
CA MET A 12 -0.19 -21.48 -10.15
C MET A 12 -1.69 -21.76 -10.12
N LEU A 13 -2.50 -20.83 -10.60
CA LEU A 13 -3.93 -20.99 -10.80
C LEU A 13 -4.22 -21.22 -12.28
N VAL A 14 -4.92 -22.28 -12.61
CA VAL A 14 -5.31 -22.62 -13.98
C VAL A 14 -6.83 -22.51 -14.12
N LEU A 15 -7.27 -21.66 -15.04
CA LEU A 15 -8.68 -21.51 -15.41
C LEU A 15 -8.93 -22.12 -16.77
N ASN A 16 -9.75 -23.17 -16.82
CA ASN A 16 -10.24 -23.74 -18.07
C ASN A 16 -11.69 -23.28 -18.30
N ASP A 17 -11.93 -22.55 -19.37
CA ASP A 17 -13.25 -22.09 -19.77
C ASP A 17 -13.72 -22.88 -21.01
N SER A 18 -14.72 -23.73 -20.80
CA SER A 18 -15.30 -24.60 -21.81
C SER A 18 -16.67 -24.12 -22.31
N ARG A 19 -17.06 -22.88 -22.03
CA ARG A 19 -18.37 -22.31 -22.45
C ARG A 19 -18.41 -21.88 -23.93
N GLY A 20 -17.24 -21.63 -24.52
CA GLY A 20 -17.12 -21.28 -25.94
C GLY A 20 -17.08 -22.49 -26.86
N VAL A 21 -17.09 -22.23 -28.16
CA VAL A 21 -16.94 -23.30 -29.19
C VAL A 21 -15.58 -23.97 -29.06
N GLU A 22 -14.55 -23.21 -28.74
CA GLU A 22 -13.22 -23.72 -28.40
C GLU A 22 -12.91 -23.43 -26.93
N PRO A 23 -12.46 -24.43 -26.16
CA PRO A 23 -12.04 -24.24 -24.79
C PRO A 23 -10.82 -23.30 -24.71
N THR A 24 -10.82 -22.40 -23.74
CA THR A 24 -9.67 -21.52 -23.45
C THR A 24 -9.07 -21.86 -22.10
N THR A 25 -7.74 -21.85 -22.02
CA THR A 25 -7.00 -22.05 -20.76
C THR A 25 -6.19 -20.81 -20.44
N VAL A 26 -6.32 -20.35 -19.20
CA VAL A 26 -5.51 -19.22 -18.67
C VAL A 26 -4.74 -19.71 -17.45
N GLU A 27 -3.42 -19.54 -17.49
CA GLU A 27 -2.54 -19.80 -16.36
C GLU A 27 -2.16 -18.47 -15.69
N LEU A 28 -2.31 -18.42 -14.37
CA LEU A 28 -2.01 -17.26 -13.54
C LEU A 28 -0.98 -17.66 -12.51
N VAL A 29 0.23 -17.17 -12.68
CA VAL A 29 1.35 -17.34 -11.75
C VAL A 29 2.16 -16.06 -11.72
N TYR A 30 2.45 -15.56 -10.52
CA TYR A 30 3.17 -14.30 -10.32
C TYR A 30 4.21 -14.47 -9.20
N ASP A 31 5.43 -14.80 -9.57
CA ASP A 31 6.54 -15.05 -8.63
C ASP A 31 6.92 -13.79 -7.82
N GLY A 32 6.70 -12.60 -8.40
CA GLY A 32 6.91 -11.32 -7.73
C GLY A 32 5.86 -10.95 -6.68
N GLY A 33 4.81 -11.77 -6.46
CA GLY A 33 3.83 -11.57 -5.42
C GLY A 33 3.12 -10.22 -5.46
N ILE A 34 2.96 -9.58 -4.30
CA ILE A 34 2.24 -8.28 -4.22
C ILE A 34 3.03 -7.12 -4.81
N GLU A 35 4.35 -7.21 -4.94
CA GLU A 35 5.16 -6.23 -5.68
C GLU A 35 4.80 -6.25 -7.16
N ALA A 36 4.70 -7.45 -7.75
CA ALA A 36 4.20 -7.60 -9.12
C ALA A 36 2.74 -7.14 -9.26
N PHE A 37 1.95 -7.24 -8.20
CA PHE A 37 0.59 -6.73 -8.18
C PHE A 37 0.54 -5.20 -8.25
N VAL A 38 1.37 -4.50 -7.49
CA VAL A 38 1.50 -3.04 -7.57
C VAL A 38 1.94 -2.62 -8.96
N ASN A 39 2.96 -3.25 -9.54
CA ASN A 39 3.41 -3.00 -10.91
C ASN A 39 2.29 -3.23 -11.94
N TYR A 40 1.47 -4.26 -11.74
CA TYR A 40 0.29 -4.51 -12.59
C TYR A 40 -0.77 -3.41 -12.48
N LEU A 41 -1.02 -2.89 -11.29
CA LEU A 41 -1.98 -1.80 -11.07
C LEU A 41 -1.48 -0.49 -11.68
N ASP A 42 -0.18 -0.26 -11.65
CA ASP A 42 0.44 1.00 -12.10
C ASP A 42 1.00 0.96 -13.53
N ARG A 43 0.71 -0.09 -14.29
CA ARG A 43 1.22 -0.32 -15.66
C ARG A 43 0.94 0.80 -16.69
N GLY A 44 0.26 1.85 -16.35
CA GLY A 44 0.00 3.01 -17.20
C GLY A 44 0.41 4.34 -16.58
N LYS A 45 1.13 4.28 -15.45
CA LYS A 45 1.59 5.44 -14.71
C LYS A 45 3.12 5.52 -14.74
N THR A 46 3.66 6.67 -14.43
CA THR A 46 5.11 6.87 -14.28
C THR A 46 5.49 6.80 -12.80
N PRO A 47 6.22 5.77 -12.35
CA PRO A 47 6.64 5.67 -10.97
C PRO A 47 7.66 6.77 -10.62
N LEU A 48 7.67 7.21 -9.37
CA LEU A 48 8.70 8.15 -8.87
C LEU A 48 10.05 7.47 -8.70
N PHE A 49 10.04 6.19 -8.42
CA PHE A 49 11.24 5.33 -8.28
C PHE A 49 10.83 3.87 -8.52
N ASP A 50 11.79 3.04 -8.90
CA ASP A 50 11.61 1.64 -9.21
C ASP A 50 12.82 0.85 -8.62
N PRO A 51 12.61 -0.29 -7.95
CA PRO A 51 11.35 -1.03 -7.78
C PRO A 51 10.41 -0.42 -6.73
N PRO A 52 9.14 -0.90 -6.64
CA PRO A 52 8.21 -0.56 -5.56
C PRO A 52 8.80 -0.88 -4.19
N VAL A 53 8.40 -0.14 -3.17
CA VAL A 53 8.77 -0.46 -1.79
C VAL A 53 7.98 -1.68 -1.34
N SER A 54 8.66 -2.73 -0.91
CA SER A 54 8.02 -3.92 -0.37
C SER A 54 8.58 -4.27 1.00
N ALA A 55 7.73 -4.80 1.87
CA ALA A 55 8.10 -5.20 3.21
C ALA A 55 7.24 -6.35 3.71
N ILE A 56 7.88 -7.22 4.50
CA ILE A 56 7.23 -8.33 5.21
C ILE A 56 7.66 -8.27 6.67
N GLY A 57 6.71 -8.51 7.57
CA GLY A 57 6.99 -8.65 9.00
C GLY A 57 5.91 -9.46 9.70
N ASP A 58 6.30 -10.07 10.80
CA ASP A 58 5.42 -10.89 11.64
C ASP A 58 5.49 -10.38 13.08
N SER A 59 4.35 -10.29 13.73
CA SER A 59 4.24 -9.97 15.16
C SER A 59 2.98 -10.59 15.73
N ASP A 60 3.10 -11.20 16.92
CA ASP A 60 1.98 -11.79 17.67
C ASP A 60 1.08 -12.74 16.83
N GLY A 61 1.70 -13.50 15.94
CA GLY A 61 1.00 -14.46 15.07
C GLY A 61 0.28 -13.82 13.87
N VAL A 62 0.40 -12.51 13.68
CA VAL A 62 -0.10 -11.79 12.50
C VAL A 62 1.06 -11.53 11.55
N SER A 63 0.90 -11.97 10.29
CA SER A 63 1.83 -11.65 9.21
C SER A 63 1.33 -10.44 8.44
N VAL A 64 2.22 -9.50 8.17
CA VAL A 64 1.95 -8.27 7.42
C VAL A 64 2.84 -8.22 6.20
N GLU A 65 2.25 -8.11 5.04
CA GLU A 65 2.94 -7.95 3.76
C GLU A 65 2.40 -6.71 3.05
N VAL A 66 3.28 -5.85 2.58
CA VAL A 66 2.92 -4.61 1.91
C VAL A 66 3.82 -4.36 0.71
N ALA A 67 3.23 -3.90 -0.38
CA ALA A 67 3.96 -3.28 -1.49
C ALA A 67 3.31 -1.94 -1.81
N LEU A 68 4.14 -0.94 -2.07
CA LEU A 68 3.66 0.42 -2.32
C LEU A 68 4.58 1.14 -3.30
N GLU A 69 3.97 1.97 -4.13
CA GLU A 69 4.63 2.78 -5.15
C GLU A 69 3.95 4.14 -5.24
N TRP A 70 4.73 5.18 -5.41
CA TRP A 70 4.20 6.50 -5.76
C TRP A 70 4.47 6.79 -7.23
N SER A 71 3.49 7.37 -7.88
CA SER A 71 3.55 7.73 -9.29
C SER A 71 3.23 9.21 -9.51
N ASP A 72 3.27 9.63 -10.75
CA ASP A 72 2.83 10.96 -11.21
C ASP A 72 1.31 11.20 -11.10
N SER A 73 0.54 10.18 -10.72
CA SER A 73 -0.91 10.27 -10.47
C SER A 73 -1.24 11.14 -9.25
N TYR A 74 -2.48 11.63 -9.21
CA TYR A 74 -3.05 12.36 -8.08
C TYR A 74 -3.97 11.48 -7.20
N HIS A 75 -4.31 10.28 -7.66
CA HIS A 75 -5.25 9.38 -6.99
C HIS A 75 -4.54 8.33 -6.14
N GLU A 76 -5.10 8.06 -4.96
CA GLU A 76 -4.73 6.91 -4.14
C GLU A 76 -5.41 5.65 -4.68
N THR A 77 -4.65 4.57 -4.85
CA THR A 77 -5.15 3.22 -5.10
C THR A 77 -4.73 2.35 -3.93
N MET A 78 -5.70 1.93 -3.11
CA MET A 78 -5.43 1.17 -1.90
C MET A 78 -6.23 -0.13 -1.87
N LEU A 79 -5.54 -1.26 -1.94
CA LEU A 79 -6.13 -2.59 -1.84
C LEU A 79 -5.71 -3.25 -0.53
N CYS A 80 -6.70 -3.67 0.26
CA CYS A 80 -6.50 -4.34 1.55
C CYS A 80 -7.05 -5.74 1.51
N PHE A 81 -6.29 -6.69 2.05
CA PHE A 81 -6.66 -8.10 2.12
C PHE A 81 -6.40 -8.66 3.51
N THR A 82 -7.29 -9.51 3.98
CA THR A 82 -7.12 -10.33 5.18
C THR A 82 -7.33 -11.79 4.80
N ASN A 83 -6.31 -12.62 4.98
CA ASN A 83 -6.34 -14.04 4.58
C ASN A 83 -6.83 -14.21 3.13
N THR A 84 -6.30 -13.39 2.21
CA THR A 84 -6.64 -13.31 0.78
C THR A 84 -8.04 -12.78 0.44
N ILE A 85 -8.83 -12.40 1.42
CA ILE A 85 -10.16 -11.83 1.25
C ILE A 85 -10.04 -10.29 1.14
N PRO A 86 -10.60 -9.65 0.11
CA PRO A 86 -10.54 -8.20 -0.04
C PRO A 86 -11.46 -7.49 0.97
N GLN A 87 -10.99 -6.38 1.55
CA GLN A 87 -11.80 -5.45 2.35
C GLN A 87 -11.97 -4.15 1.56
N THR A 88 -13.15 -3.96 0.98
CA THR A 88 -13.49 -2.72 0.23
C THR A 88 -13.64 -1.52 1.16
N ASP A 89 -14.05 -1.72 2.41
CA ASP A 89 -14.23 -0.69 3.43
C ASP A 89 -13.00 -0.57 4.38
N GLY A 90 -11.89 -1.24 4.01
CA GLY A 90 -10.67 -1.23 4.81
C GLY A 90 -10.83 -1.89 6.18
N GLY A 91 -10.38 -1.22 7.22
CA GLY A 91 -10.46 -1.73 8.59
C GLY A 91 -9.24 -1.36 9.43
N THR A 92 -9.01 -2.16 10.49
CA THR A 92 -7.93 -1.91 11.45
C THR A 92 -6.53 -1.99 10.85
N HIS A 93 -6.31 -2.87 9.88
CA HIS A 93 -5.05 -2.96 9.12
C HIS A 93 -4.79 -1.68 8.31
N LEU A 94 -5.79 -1.15 7.60
CA LEU A 94 -5.67 0.11 6.87
C LEU A 94 -5.42 1.29 7.81
N ALA A 95 -6.10 1.32 8.96
CA ALA A 95 -5.90 2.37 9.95
C ALA A 95 -4.47 2.37 10.52
N GLY A 96 -3.91 1.19 10.81
CA GLY A 96 -2.52 1.03 11.23
C GLY A 96 -1.53 1.46 10.15
N PHE A 97 -1.74 1.03 8.92
CA PHE A 97 -0.92 1.42 7.78
C PHE A 97 -0.90 2.94 7.57
N ARG A 98 -2.08 3.59 7.51
CA ARG A 98 -2.18 5.04 7.30
C ARG A 98 -1.52 5.85 8.40
N ALA A 99 -1.64 5.41 9.66
CA ALA A 99 -0.99 6.07 10.79
C ALA A 99 0.55 5.98 10.68
N ALA A 100 1.08 4.80 10.40
CA ALA A 100 2.51 4.57 10.23
C ALA A 100 3.07 5.35 9.03
N LEU A 101 2.42 5.23 7.87
CA LEU A 101 2.83 5.92 6.64
C LEU A 101 2.91 7.43 6.85
N THR A 102 1.82 8.03 7.35
CA THR A 102 1.76 9.48 7.58
C THR A 102 2.85 9.95 8.53
N ARG A 103 3.04 9.25 9.63
CA ARG A 103 4.07 9.58 10.63
C ARG A 103 5.48 9.49 10.03
N THR A 104 5.79 8.43 9.30
CA THR A 104 7.11 8.19 8.73
C THR A 104 7.42 9.19 7.62
N VAL A 105 6.52 9.37 6.65
CA VAL A 105 6.72 10.28 5.51
C VAL A 105 6.79 11.75 5.98
N ASN A 106 5.84 12.18 6.80
CA ASN A 106 5.81 13.55 7.28
C ASN A 106 6.98 13.85 8.23
N GLY A 107 7.38 12.88 9.06
CA GLY A 107 8.55 12.98 9.92
C GLY A 107 9.84 13.16 9.12
N TYR A 108 10.01 12.42 8.03
CA TYR A 108 11.16 12.55 7.15
C TYR A 108 11.15 13.90 6.42
N ALA A 109 10.03 14.34 5.85
CA ALA A 109 9.91 15.63 5.18
C ALA A 109 10.19 16.82 6.14
N ALA A 110 9.80 16.69 7.41
CA ALA A 110 10.10 17.68 8.44
C ALA A 110 11.59 17.70 8.80
N SER A 111 12.20 16.52 9.02
CA SER A 111 13.62 16.39 9.42
C SER A 111 14.58 16.78 8.29
N SER A 112 14.24 16.52 7.04
CA SER A 112 15.00 16.93 5.86
C SER A 112 14.96 18.45 5.61
N GLY A 113 14.08 19.19 6.29
CA GLY A 113 13.90 20.61 6.15
C GLY A 113 13.12 21.08 4.91
N ILE A 114 12.66 20.15 4.05
CA ILE A 114 11.92 20.48 2.83
C ILE A 114 10.60 21.16 3.18
N ALA A 115 9.81 20.57 4.09
CA ALA A 115 8.52 21.12 4.52
C ALA A 115 8.67 22.51 5.16
N LYS A 116 9.73 22.75 5.92
CA LYS A 116 10.01 24.04 6.55
C LYS A 116 10.35 25.13 5.52
N ARG A 117 11.10 24.76 4.48
CA ARG A 117 11.47 25.67 3.38
C ARG A 117 10.23 26.16 2.64
N GLU A 118 9.33 25.27 2.34
CA GLU A 118 8.09 25.59 1.61
C GLU A 118 6.97 26.16 2.51
N LYS A 119 7.16 26.18 3.84
CA LYS A 119 6.21 26.72 4.83
C LYS A 119 4.80 26.12 4.72
N VAL A 120 4.69 24.82 4.44
CA VAL A 120 3.42 24.10 4.34
C VAL A 120 3.25 23.13 5.50
N ALA A 121 1.98 22.93 5.91
CA ALA A 121 1.60 21.90 6.87
C ALA A 121 1.21 20.63 6.12
N LEU A 122 1.92 19.54 6.39
CA LEU A 122 1.69 18.24 5.76
C LEU A 122 0.53 17.51 6.42
N SER A 123 -0.30 16.86 5.61
CA SER A 123 -1.38 15.98 6.04
C SER A 123 -1.15 14.54 5.58
N GLY A 124 -1.94 13.61 6.13
CA GLY A 124 -1.90 12.22 5.67
C GLY A 124 -2.36 12.05 4.21
N ASP A 125 -3.27 12.91 3.75
CA ASP A 125 -3.75 12.87 2.37
C ASP A 125 -2.65 13.28 1.39
N ASP A 126 -1.83 14.27 1.74
CA ASP A 126 -0.69 14.69 0.92
C ASP A 126 0.33 13.54 0.75
N ALA A 127 0.56 12.77 1.81
CA ALA A 127 1.46 11.60 1.77
C ALA A 127 0.94 10.45 0.91
N ARG A 128 -0.37 10.39 0.66
CA ARG A 128 -1.03 9.34 -0.13
C ARG A 128 -1.37 9.76 -1.55
N GLU A 129 -1.13 11.00 -1.92
CA GLU A 129 -1.34 11.44 -3.29
C GLU A 129 -0.44 10.69 -4.27
N GLY A 130 -1.04 10.02 -5.25
CA GLY A 130 -0.35 9.18 -6.23
C GLY A 130 0.15 7.84 -5.69
N LEU A 131 -0.23 7.45 -4.47
CA LEU A 131 0.12 6.17 -3.88
C LEU A 131 -0.73 5.03 -4.44
N THR A 132 -0.07 3.98 -4.89
CA THR A 132 -0.66 2.65 -5.10
C THR A 132 -0.10 1.70 -4.05
N CYS A 133 -0.97 1.04 -3.31
CA CYS A 133 -0.57 0.13 -2.23
C CYS A 133 -1.43 -1.13 -2.21
N VAL A 134 -0.78 -2.26 -2.04
CA VAL A 134 -1.40 -3.54 -1.71
C VAL A 134 -0.94 -3.94 -0.31
N LEU A 135 -1.89 -4.04 0.62
CA LEU A 135 -1.67 -4.46 2.01
C LEU A 135 -2.36 -5.79 2.25
N SER A 136 -1.59 -6.81 2.58
CA SER A 136 -2.09 -8.15 2.88
C SER A 136 -1.70 -8.56 4.29
N VAL A 137 -2.68 -8.91 5.10
CA VAL A 137 -2.46 -9.45 6.44
C VAL A 137 -2.97 -10.88 6.54
N LYS A 138 -2.23 -11.73 7.26
CA LYS A 138 -2.68 -13.08 7.66
C LYS A 138 -2.93 -13.05 9.16
N VAL A 139 -4.18 -13.29 9.53
CA VAL A 139 -4.67 -13.21 10.91
C VAL A 139 -5.30 -14.55 11.28
N PRO A 140 -4.93 -15.17 12.42
CA PRO A 140 -5.44 -16.49 12.78
C PRO A 140 -6.94 -16.56 12.99
N ASP A 141 -7.54 -15.54 13.60
CA ASP A 141 -8.98 -15.47 13.89
C ASP A 141 -9.51 -14.04 13.59
N PRO A 142 -9.63 -13.66 12.30
CA PRO A 142 -10.04 -12.33 11.94
C PRO A 142 -11.52 -12.09 12.21
N LYS A 143 -11.84 -10.91 12.75
CA LYS A 143 -13.21 -10.45 12.97
C LYS A 143 -13.57 -9.38 11.96
N PHE A 144 -14.76 -9.52 11.38
CA PHE A 144 -15.29 -8.60 10.37
C PHE A 144 -16.59 -7.97 10.84
N SER A 145 -16.92 -6.80 10.29
CA SER A 145 -18.14 -6.07 10.64
C SER A 145 -19.42 -6.76 10.15
N SER A 146 -19.32 -7.61 9.11
CA SER A 146 -20.45 -8.29 8.49
C SER A 146 -20.01 -9.60 7.82
N GLN A 147 -20.97 -10.38 7.38
CA GLN A 147 -20.74 -11.64 6.65
C GLN A 147 -20.07 -11.41 5.29
N THR A 148 -20.20 -10.26 4.68
CA THR A 148 -19.53 -9.89 3.42
C THR A 148 -18.04 -9.63 3.59
N LYS A 149 -17.58 -9.48 4.85
CA LYS A 149 -16.16 -9.28 5.23
C LYS A 149 -15.52 -8.02 4.61
N ASP A 150 -16.32 -7.01 4.32
CA ASP A 150 -15.84 -5.78 3.68
C ASP A 150 -14.97 -4.92 4.60
N LYS A 151 -15.04 -5.12 5.91
CA LYS A 151 -14.27 -4.36 6.90
C LYS A 151 -13.71 -5.25 7.99
N LEU A 152 -12.38 -5.19 8.18
CA LEU A 152 -11.68 -5.85 9.29
C LEU A 152 -11.85 -5.02 10.58
N VAL A 153 -12.32 -5.67 11.67
CA VAL A 153 -12.54 -5.02 12.96
C VAL A 153 -11.70 -5.60 14.11
N SER A 154 -10.83 -6.56 13.86
CA SER A 154 -9.87 -7.07 14.83
C SER A 154 -8.96 -5.96 15.35
N SER A 155 -9.17 -5.50 16.58
CA SER A 155 -8.50 -4.32 17.14
C SER A 155 -6.99 -4.50 17.31
N GLU A 156 -6.54 -5.73 17.59
CA GLU A 156 -5.13 -6.11 17.77
C GLU A 156 -4.30 -5.95 16.49
N VAL A 157 -4.93 -5.97 15.32
CA VAL A 157 -4.23 -5.86 14.04
C VAL A 157 -3.67 -4.45 13.81
N ARG A 158 -4.37 -3.43 14.28
CA ARG A 158 -3.97 -2.02 14.07
C ARG A 158 -2.56 -1.72 14.61
N PRO A 159 -2.23 -1.96 15.89
CA PRO A 159 -0.89 -1.68 16.41
C PRO A 159 0.19 -2.57 15.79
N ILE A 160 -0.14 -3.81 15.42
CA ILE A 160 0.80 -4.71 14.75
C ILE A 160 1.20 -4.17 13.38
N VAL A 161 0.23 -3.80 12.56
CA VAL A 161 0.48 -3.21 11.23
C VAL A 161 1.23 -1.88 11.38
N ASP A 162 0.82 -1.01 12.30
CA ASP A 162 1.51 0.24 12.58
C ASP A 162 2.99 0.01 12.93
N GLY A 163 3.30 -0.92 13.82
CA GLY A 163 4.66 -1.26 14.21
C GLY A 163 5.49 -1.79 13.04
N VAL A 164 5.01 -2.80 12.34
CA VAL A 164 5.71 -3.42 11.20
C VAL A 164 5.98 -2.39 10.10
N ILE A 165 4.99 -1.60 9.72
CA ILE A 165 5.14 -0.60 8.66
C ILE A 165 6.11 0.50 9.09
N SER A 166 6.02 1.00 10.33
CA SER A 166 6.94 2.03 10.83
C SER A 166 8.40 1.56 10.81
N ASP A 167 8.66 0.34 11.28
CA ASP A 167 10.00 -0.24 11.29
C ASP A 167 10.55 -0.43 9.88
N LYS A 168 9.78 -1.09 9.02
CA LYS A 168 10.23 -1.46 7.68
C LYS A 168 10.36 -0.26 6.76
N LEU A 169 9.42 0.68 6.81
CA LEU A 169 9.47 1.89 6.00
C LEU A 169 10.57 2.84 6.51
N GLY A 170 10.77 2.94 7.83
CA GLY A 170 11.87 3.68 8.43
C GLY A 170 13.22 3.15 7.99
N GLN A 171 13.40 1.82 8.04
CA GLN A 171 14.61 1.16 7.55
C GLN A 171 14.84 1.41 6.06
N TRP A 172 13.80 1.30 5.24
CA TRP A 172 13.90 1.57 3.81
C TRP A 172 14.33 3.03 3.52
N PHE A 173 13.83 4.00 4.29
CA PHE A 173 14.21 5.40 4.18
C PHE A 173 15.70 5.63 4.49
N GLU A 174 16.24 4.90 5.46
CA GLU A 174 17.66 4.97 5.81
C GLU A 174 18.56 4.32 4.75
N GLU A 175 18.11 3.20 4.18
CA GLU A 175 18.85 2.45 3.16
C GLU A 175 18.82 3.08 1.77
N ASN A 176 17.79 3.89 1.48
CA ASN A 176 17.56 4.53 0.18
C ASN A 176 17.45 6.06 0.33
N PRO A 177 18.55 6.77 0.55
CA PRO A 177 18.51 8.20 0.93
C PRO A 177 18.01 9.16 -0.16
N ARG A 178 17.94 8.74 -1.43
CA ARG A 178 17.49 9.58 -2.55
C ARG A 178 15.99 9.55 -2.73
N GLU A 179 15.39 8.37 -2.65
CA GLU A 179 13.98 8.11 -2.91
C GLU A 179 13.06 8.85 -1.94
N PRO A 180 13.32 8.86 -0.61
CA PRO A 180 12.54 9.65 0.33
C PRO A 180 12.60 11.16 0.10
N LEU A 181 13.69 11.68 -0.49
CA LEU A 181 13.77 13.10 -0.87
C LEU A 181 12.84 13.41 -2.05
N VAL A 182 12.81 12.54 -3.06
CA VAL A 182 11.90 12.67 -4.21
C VAL A 182 10.45 12.59 -3.73
N LEU A 183 10.14 11.61 -2.88
CA LEU A 183 8.82 11.47 -2.27
C LEU A 183 8.43 12.71 -1.45
N SER A 184 9.32 13.21 -0.60
CA SER A 184 9.07 14.39 0.21
C SER A 184 8.77 15.63 -0.63
N SER A 185 9.44 15.79 -1.76
CA SER A 185 9.16 16.89 -2.70
C SER A 185 7.74 16.80 -3.25
N LYS A 186 7.30 15.61 -3.68
CA LYS A 186 5.92 15.38 -4.14
C LYS A 186 4.89 15.68 -3.05
N VAL A 187 5.13 15.20 -1.82
CA VAL A 187 4.22 15.41 -0.68
C VAL A 187 4.07 16.91 -0.35
N VAL A 188 5.16 17.65 -0.41
CA VAL A 188 5.17 19.10 -0.19
C VAL A 188 4.45 19.85 -1.31
N GLU A 189 4.62 19.42 -2.57
CA GLU A 189 3.87 19.97 -3.71
C GLU A 189 2.37 19.75 -3.56
N ALA A 190 1.96 18.55 -3.16
CA ALA A 190 0.56 18.21 -2.87
C ALA A 190 -0.01 19.11 -1.77
N ALA A 191 0.72 19.28 -0.67
CA ALA A 191 0.32 20.15 0.43
C ALA A 191 0.17 21.62 -0.01
N ALA A 192 1.12 22.12 -0.83
CA ALA A 192 1.06 23.49 -1.36
C ALA A 192 -0.13 23.69 -2.29
N ALA A 193 -0.42 22.73 -3.17
CA ALA A 193 -1.57 22.77 -4.06
C ALA A 193 -2.90 22.75 -3.28
N ARG A 194 -3.01 21.90 -2.27
CA ARG A 194 -4.18 21.84 -1.36
C ARG A 194 -4.38 23.15 -0.60
N GLU A 195 -3.31 23.77 -0.09
CA GLU A 195 -3.41 25.06 0.60
C GLU A 195 -3.79 26.20 -0.36
N ALA A 196 -3.27 26.20 -1.58
CA ALA A 196 -3.64 27.18 -2.61
C ALA A 196 -5.13 27.07 -2.97
N ALA A 197 -5.62 25.85 -3.20
CA ALA A 197 -7.04 25.59 -3.49
C ALA A 197 -7.98 26.04 -2.35
N ARG A 198 -7.49 25.98 -1.10
CA ARG A 198 -8.28 26.40 0.09
C ARG A 198 -8.37 27.93 0.24
N LYS A 199 -7.45 28.68 -0.38
CA LYS A 199 -7.40 30.15 -0.32
C LYS A 199 -8.11 30.82 -1.52
N ALA A 200 -8.41 30.05 -2.58
CA ALA A 200 -9.16 30.50 -3.75
C ALA A 200 -10.68 30.46 -3.50
#